data_4fac3548c8ca01a64ba08647efa6cb2b
#
_entry.id   4fac3548c8ca01a64ba08647efa6cb2b
#
_cell.length_a   1.000
_cell.length_b   1.000
_cell.length_c   1.000
_cell.angle_alpha   90.00
_cell.angle_beta   90.00
_cell.angle_gamma   90.00
#
_symmetry.space_group_name_H-M   'P 1'
#
loop_
_entity.id
_entity.type
_entity.pdbx_description
1 polymer ?
#
loop_
_entity_poly.entity_id
_entity_poly.type
_entity_poly.pdbx_seq_one_letter_code
_entity_poly.pdbx_strand_id
1 'polypeptide(L)'
;MTLRSRPKEGRLSFIFEWDEKKADDNLRKHGVTFNEAKTVFNDPFSITIYDPDHSSREQRYIDIGLSSKGRLIVVSYNERSERIRIISSREATKKEKGEYENK
;
A
#
# COMPACT_ATOMS: atom_id res chain seq x y z
N MET A 1 5.13 -13.07 -9.38
CA MET A 1 4.12 -12.10 -8.88
C MET A 1 3.44 -11.40 -10.03
N THR A 2 2.17 -11.10 -9.84
CA THR A 2 1.41 -10.42 -10.85
C THR A 2 1.40 -8.92 -10.56
N LEU A 3 1.81 -8.15 -11.55
CA LEU A 3 1.79 -6.69 -11.47
C LEU A 3 0.55 -6.19 -12.19
N ARG A 4 -0.16 -5.29 -11.58
CA ARG A 4 -1.34 -4.71 -12.23
C ARG A 4 -1.40 -3.22 -11.96
N SER A 5 -1.99 -2.49 -12.89
CA SER A 5 -2.24 -1.07 -12.73
C SER A 5 -3.57 -0.87 -12.04
N ARG A 6 -3.60 0.09 -11.17
CA ARG A 6 -4.80 0.46 -10.45
C ARG A 6 -5.51 1.57 -11.24
N PRO A 7 -6.79 1.42 -11.55
CA PRO A 7 -7.51 2.50 -12.24
C PRO A 7 -7.67 3.69 -11.31
N LYS A 8 -7.42 4.87 -11.84
CA LYS A 8 -7.46 6.10 -11.04
C LYS A 8 -8.62 7.00 -11.40
N GLU A 9 -8.90 7.16 -12.69
CA GLU A 9 -9.97 8.06 -13.08
C GLU A 9 -11.32 7.44 -12.84
N GLY A 10 -12.25 8.27 -12.42
CA GLY A 10 -13.61 7.87 -12.21
C GLY A 10 -13.83 6.90 -11.10
N ARG A 11 -12.79 6.57 -10.36
CA ARG A 11 -12.93 5.56 -9.33
C ARG A 11 -13.50 6.15 -8.07
N LEU A 12 -14.18 5.28 -7.36
CA LEU A 12 -14.77 5.62 -6.09
C LEU A 12 -13.71 5.65 -5.01
N SER A 13 -14.01 6.33 -3.94
CA SER A 13 -13.16 6.31 -2.77
C SER A 13 -13.19 4.93 -2.16
N PHE A 14 -12.03 4.44 -1.76
CA PHE A 14 -11.95 3.23 -0.97
C PHE A 14 -12.32 3.53 0.47
N ILE A 15 -12.83 2.51 1.14
CA ILE A 15 -13.04 2.55 2.58
C ILE A 15 -11.81 1.90 3.20
N PHE A 16 -11.06 2.69 3.96
CA PHE A 16 -9.84 2.19 4.61
C PHE A 16 -10.15 1.77 6.03
N GLU A 17 -9.54 0.68 6.46
CA GLU A 17 -9.67 0.22 7.83
C GLU A 17 -8.35 -0.38 8.27
N TRP A 18 -8.15 -0.44 9.57
CA TRP A 18 -6.96 -1.07 10.14
C TRP A 18 -7.17 -1.29 11.64
N ASP A 19 -6.29 -2.10 12.20
CA ASP A 19 -6.23 -2.35 13.62
C ASP A 19 -5.35 -1.27 14.25
N GLU A 20 -5.87 -0.55 15.24
CA GLU A 20 -5.13 0.57 15.85
C GLU A 20 -3.84 0.12 16.53
N LYS A 21 -3.83 -1.07 17.12
CA LYS A 21 -2.61 -1.57 17.73
C LYS A 21 -1.53 -1.82 16.70
N LYS A 22 -1.92 -2.36 15.56
CA LYS A 22 -0.97 -2.55 14.46
C LYS A 22 -0.47 -1.23 13.92
N ALA A 23 -1.33 -0.22 13.87
CA ALA A 23 -0.95 1.11 13.41
C ALA A 23 0.10 1.70 14.36
N ASP A 24 -0.10 1.57 15.67
CA ASP A 24 0.85 2.07 16.65
C ASP A 24 2.19 1.34 16.56
N ASP A 25 2.14 0.02 16.43
CA ASP A 25 3.35 -0.79 16.30
C ASP A 25 4.10 -0.41 15.03
N ASN A 26 3.36 -0.18 13.95
CA ASN A 26 3.96 0.17 12.67
C ASN A 26 4.69 1.51 12.76
N LEU A 27 4.08 2.48 13.41
CA LEU A 27 4.69 3.78 13.59
C LEU A 27 5.99 3.67 14.38
N ARG A 28 5.99 2.88 15.45
CA ARG A 28 7.20 2.69 16.25
C ARG A 28 8.31 2.00 15.47
N LYS A 29 7.95 1.00 14.67
CA LYS A 29 8.95 0.19 13.95
C LYS A 29 9.46 0.88 12.69
N HIS A 30 8.59 1.55 11.98
CA HIS A 30 8.90 2.03 10.63
C HIS A 30 8.78 3.52 10.44
N GLY A 31 8.23 4.24 11.42
CA GLY A 31 8.09 5.69 11.31
C GLY A 31 7.06 6.13 10.29
N VAL A 32 6.11 5.27 9.94
CA VAL A 32 5.08 5.57 8.95
C VAL A 32 3.72 5.33 9.59
N THR A 33 2.84 6.33 9.53
CA THR A 33 1.48 6.16 10.01
C THR A 33 0.63 5.51 8.94
N PHE A 34 -0.45 4.83 9.34
CA PHE A 34 -1.38 4.28 8.35
C PHE A 34 -2.16 5.39 7.65
N ASN A 35 -2.31 6.56 8.28
CA ASN A 35 -2.89 7.70 7.60
C ASN A 35 -2.02 8.19 6.45
N GLU A 36 -0.71 8.17 6.62
CA GLU A 36 0.18 8.47 5.50
C GLU A 36 0.14 7.35 4.47
N ALA A 37 0.14 6.11 4.91
CA ALA A 37 0.13 4.96 4.01
C ALA A 37 -1.07 4.99 3.05
N LYS A 38 -2.23 5.38 3.54
CA LYS A 38 -3.41 5.39 2.67
C LYS A 38 -3.30 6.42 1.54
N THR A 39 -2.47 7.45 1.69
CA THR A 39 -2.30 8.44 0.62
C THR A 39 -1.57 7.88 -0.60
N VAL A 40 -0.87 6.76 -0.44
CA VAL A 40 -0.22 6.08 -1.56
C VAL A 40 -1.24 5.67 -2.63
N PHE A 41 -2.46 5.39 -2.20
CA PHE A 41 -3.51 4.98 -3.12
C PHE A 41 -3.98 6.12 -4.04
N ASN A 42 -3.55 7.35 -3.78
CA ASN A 42 -3.82 8.49 -4.64
C ASN A 42 -2.71 8.74 -5.67
N ASP A 43 -1.61 8.01 -5.59
CA ASP A 43 -0.50 8.17 -6.51
C ASP A 43 -0.84 7.44 -7.82
N PRO A 44 -1.02 8.18 -8.95
CA PRO A 44 -1.37 7.53 -10.22
C PRO A 44 -0.26 6.63 -10.76
N PHE A 45 0.95 6.75 -10.24
CA PHE A 45 2.09 5.93 -10.68
C PHE A 45 2.39 4.77 -9.74
N SER A 46 1.57 4.56 -8.72
CA SER A 46 1.82 3.48 -7.79
C SER A 46 1.80 2.12 -8.50
N ILE A 47 2.62 1.20 -7.98
CA ILE A 47 2.71 -0.16 -8.49
C ILE A 47 1.97 -1.08 -7.53
N THR A 48 1.13 -1.94 -8.05
CA THR A 48 0.40 -2.92 -7.25
C THR A 48 0.89 -4.32 -7.58
N ILE A 49 1.31 -5.04 -6.55
CA ILE A 49 1.84 -6.40 -6.69
C ILE A 49 0.94 -7.33 -5.87
N TYR A 50 0.48 -8.39 -6.52
CA TYR A 50 -0.28 -9.42 -5.82
C TYR A 50 0.68 -10.29 -5.00
N ASP A 51 0.31 -10.57 -3.76
CA ASP A 51 1.12 -11.38 -2.85
C ASP A 51 0.44 -12.72 -2.61
N PRO A 52 0.72 -13.75 -3.43
CA PRO A 52 0.05 -15.04 -3.30
C PRO A 52 0.40 -15.78 -2.03
N ASP A 53 1.60 -15.56 -1.49
CA ASP A 53 2.07 -16.29 -0.32
C ASP A 53 1.27 -15.92 0.94
N HIS A 54 0.66 -14.75 0.96
CA HIS A 54 -0.11 -14.28 2.10
C HIS A 54 -1.59 -14.12 1.78
N SER A 55 -2.06 -14.74 0.69
CA SER A 55 -3.44 -14.61 0.23
C SER A 55 -4.27 -15.86 0.50
N SER A 56 -4.19 -16.40 1.72
CA SER A 56 -4.90 -17.65 2.04
C SER A 56 -6.41 -17.46 2.17
N ARG A 57 -6.83 -16.38 2.82
CA ARG A 57 -8.25 -16.12 3.05
C ARG A 57 -8.74 -14.88 2.31
N GLU A 58 -7.91 -13.85 2.31
CA GLU A 58 -8.22 -12.60 1.64
C GLU A 58 -7.10 -12.28 0.67
N GLN A 59 -7.44 -11.55 -0.39
CA GLN A 59 -6.44 -11.17 -1.38
C GLN A 59 -5.47 -10.16 -0.77
N ARG A 60 -4.20 -10.52 -0.71
CA ARG A 60 -3.15 -9.67 -0.17
C ARG A 60 -2.38 -9.01 -1.30
N TYR A 61 -2.19 -7.71 -1.21
CA TYR A 61 -1.46 -6.93 -2.20
C TYR A 61 -0.42 -6.05 -1.53
N ILE A 62 0.52 -5.61 -2.32
CA ILE A 62 1.55 -4.64 -1.91
C ILE A 62 1.52 -3.50 -2.92
N ASP A 63 1.35 -2.28 -2.43
CA ASP A 63 1.48 -1.10 -3.28
C ASP A 63 2.78 -0.38 -2.94
N ILE A 64 3.46 0.10 -3.98
CA ILE A 64 4.63 0.95 -3.83
C ILE A 64 4.27 2.27 -4.48
N GLY A 65 4.27 3.33 -3.72
CA GLY A 65 3.88 4.62 -4.26
C GLY A 65 4.30 5.79 -3.38
N LEU A 66 4.12 6.98 -3.92
CA LEU A 66 4.51 8.21 -3.26
C LEU A 66 3.40 8.65 -2.32
N SER A 67 3.76 8.93 -1.08
CA SER A 67 2.80 9.41 -0.10
C SER A 67 2.63 10.92 -0.19
N SER A 68 1.63 11.45 0.50
CA SER A 68 1.39 12.89 0.56
C SER A 68 2.55 13.65 1.19
N LYS A 69 3.44 12.96 1.91
CA LYS A 69 4.62 13.60 2.49
C LYS A 69 5.83 13.52 1.58
N GLY A 70 5.66 13.01 0.37
CA GLY A 70 6.75 12.92 -0.60
C GLY A 70 7.71 11.77 -0.35
N ARG A 71 7.29 10.77 0.43
CA ARG A 71 8.10 9.59 0.69
C ARG A 71 7.58 8.42 -0.14
N LEU A 72 8.49 7.59 -0.61
CA LEU A 72 8.09 6.39 -1.31
C LEU A 72 7.84 5.30 -0.28
N ILE A 73 6.60 4.83 -0.22
CA ILE A 73 6.12 3.94 0.83
C ILE A 73 5.66 2.62 0.22
N VAL A 74 5.94 1.53 0.92
CA VAL A 74 5.44 0.20 0.58
C VAL A 74 4.34 -0.13 1.56
N VAL A 75 3.14 -0.42 1.05
CA VAL A 75 1.96 -0.70 1.86
C VAL A 75 1.48 -2.10 1.58
N SER A 76 1.37 -2.92 2.63
CA SER A 76 0.77 -4.25 2.54
C SER A 76 -0.67 -4.15 3.00
N TYR A 77 -1.59 -4.72 2.24
CA TYR A 77 -3.00 -4.60 2.57
C TYR A 77 -3.80 -5.77 2.00
N ASN A 78 -4.98 -5.96 2.57
CA ASN A 78 -5.97 -6.86 2.01
C ASN A 78 -7.02 -6.03 1.28
N GLU A 79 -7.48 -6.54 0.15
CA GLU A 79 -8.50 -5.84 -0.61
C GLU A 79 -9.72 -6.75 -0.73
N ARG A 80 -10.89 -6.21 -0.36
CA ARG A 80 -12.15 -6.92 -0.44
C ARG A 80 -13.23 -5.94 -0.88
N SER A 81 -13.68 -6.09 -2.11
CA SER A 81 -14.62 -5.13 -2.71
C SER A 81 -14.03 -3.73 -2.66
N GLU A 82 -14.71 -2.82 -1.98
CA GLU A 82 -14.26 -1.44 -1.88
C GLU A 82 -13.47 -1.16 -0.59
N ARG A 83 -13.24 -2.21 0.21
CA ARG A 83 -12.55 -2.05 1.48
C ARG A 83 -11.08 -2.42 1.33
N ILE A 84 -10.24 -1.57 1.91
CA ILE A 84 -8.81 -1.80 1.96
C ILE A 84 -8.41 -1.85 3.42
N ARG A 85 -7.92 -3.01 3.86
CA ARG A 85 -7.44 -3.17 5.21
C ARG A 85 -5.93 -3.09 5.20
N ILE A 86 -5.39 -2.01 5.76
CA ILE A 86 -3.94 -1.81 5.81
C ILE A 86 -3.35 -2.69 6.89
N ILE A 87 -2.30 -3.41 6.53
CA ILE A 87 -1.63 -4.35 7.42
C ILE A 87 -0.30 -3.80 7.93
N SER A 88 0.49 -3.22 7.02
CA SER A 88 1.78 -2.64 7.38
C SER A 88 2.21 -1.64 6.33
N SER A 89 3.13 -0.76 6.72
CA SER A 89 3.70 0.21 5.79
C SER A 89 5.11 0.56 6.26
N ARG A 90 5.98 0.83 5.29
CA ARG A 90 7.37 1.21 5.56
C ARG A 90 7.91 1.98 4.36
N GLU A 91 9.03 2.65 4.55
CA GLU A 91 9.67 3.29 3.41
C GLU A 91 10.25 2.24 2.47
N ALA A 92 10.28 2.56 1.19
CA ALA A 92 10.79 1.66 0.17
C ALA A 92 12.31 1.51 0.30
N THR A 93 12.77 0.31 -0.01
CA THR A 93 14.20 0.05 -0.13
C THR A 93 14.72 0.66 -1.43
N LYS A 94 16.03 0.71 -1.58
CA LYS A 94 16.65 1.20 -2.81
C LYS A 94 16.18 0.40 -4.03
N LYS A 95 16.10 -0.92 -3.88
CA LYS A 95 15.63 -1.78 -4.96
C LYS A 95 14.19 -1.47 -5.33
N GLU A 96 13.34 -1.27 -4.33
CA GLU A 96 11.93 -0.97 -4.57
C GLU A 96 11.75 0.40 -5.22
N LYS A 97 12.59 1.37 -4.85
CA LYS A 97 12.57 2.67 -5.52
C LYS A 97 12.89 2.52 -7.00
N GLY A 98 13.85 1.65 -7.32
CA GLY A 98 14.18 1.37 -8.70
C GLY A 98 13.01 0.78 -9.47
N GLU A 99 12.30 -0.14 -8.84
CA GLU A 99 11.13 -0.75 -9.48
C GLU A 99 10.05 0.28 -9.76
N TYR A 100 9.84 1.21 -8.84
CA TYR A 100 8.86 2.27 -9.01
C TYR A 100 9.27 3.22 -10.15
N GLU A 101 10.55 3.56 -10.22
CA GLU A 101 11.06 4.52 -11.20
C GLU A 101 11.20 3.96 -12.60
N ASN A 102 11.37 2.66 -12.74
CA ASN A 102 11.64 2.01 -14.02
C ASN A 102 10.44 1.30 -14.64
N LYS A 103 9.25 1.63 -14.20
CA LYS A 103 8.08 0.97 -14.75
C LYS A 103 7.63 1.61 -16.06
#